data_5fe60188fcb3abae6849873ed2dae6aa
#
_entry.id   5fe60188fcb3abae6849873ed2dae6aa
#
_cell.length_a   1.000
_cell.length_b   1.000
_cell.length_c   1.000
_cell.angle_alpha   90.00
_cell.angle_beta   90.00
_cell.angle_gamma   90.00
#
_symmetry.space_group_name_H-M   'P 1'
#
loop_
_entity.id
_entity.type
_entity.pdbx_description
1 polymer ?
#
loop_
_entity_poly.entity_id
_entity_poly.type
_entity_poly.pdbx_seq_one_letter_code
_entity_poly.pdbx_strand_id
1 'polypeptide(L)'
;MKKIILIFFGTFFFSAQVNAETFSSALSKAYKNNSELNAERENINVSEQDLNIARGSYLPTITLEGTESQEDTTKLTNQDGSNASISDVDPSTRSVSITQTLIDFGRGADLAKNKIGIDLAKAKLLKKEQD
;
A
#
# COMPACT_ATOMS: atom_id res chain seq x y z
N MET A 1 20.77 45.58 70.43
CA MET A 1 20.03 44.34 70.21
C MET A 1 20.08 44.02 68.67
N LYS A 2 21.00 43.16 68.28
CA LYS A 2 21.21 42.82 66.87
C LYS A 2 20.43 41.53 66.61
N LYS A 3 19.37 41.62 65.77
CA LYS A 3 18.60 40.45 65.34
C LYS A 3 19.33 39.80 64.15
N ILE A 4 19.91 38.63 64.40
CA ILE A 4 20.50 37.77 63.34
C ILE A 4 19.36 37.02 62.73
N ILE A 5 19.04 37.34 61.47
CA ILE A 5 18.11 36.59 60.64
C ILE A 5 18.90 35.45 59.94
N LEU A 6 18.70 34.23 60.40
CA LEU A 6 19.31 33.05 59.87
C LEU A 6 18.45 32.63 58.69
N ILE A 7 18.89 32.94 57.45
CA ILE A 7 18.24 32.48 56.24
C ILE A 7 18.67 31.04 56.04
N PHE A 8 17.75 30.14 56.33
CA PHE A 8 17.90 28.73 56.03
C PHE A 8 17.64 28.51 54.52
N PHE A 9 18.71 28.48 53.72
CA PHE A 9 18.65 28.21 52.30
C PHE A 9 18.49 26.69 52.14
N GLY A 10 17.23 26.21 52.09
CA GLY A 10 16.90 24.83 51.82
C GLY A 10 17.24 24.51 50.37
N THR A 11 18.40 23.93 50.14
CA THR A 11 18.75 23.30 48.86
C THR A 11 17.85 22.08 48.66
N PHE A 12 16.80 22.31 47.91
CA PHE A 12 15.92 21.24 47.46
C PHE A 12 16.68 20.45 46.38
N PHE A 13 17.35 19.37 46.80
CA PHE A 13 17.93 18.39 45.88
C PHE A 13 16.79 17.71 45.14
N PHE A 14 16.47 18.19 43.94
CA PHE A 14 15.69 17.47 42.97
C PHE A 14 16.56 16.27 42.52
N SER A 15 16.41 15.14 43.18
CA SER A 15 16.93 13.88 42.68
C SER A 15 16.13 13.50 41.47
N ALA A 16 16.56 13.95 40.29
CA ALA A 16 16.10 13.39 39.01
C ALA A 16 16.45 11.92 39.05
N GLN A 17 15.44 11.07 39.17
CA GLN A 17 15.63 9.63 38.99
C GLN A 17 15.97 9.42 37.53
N VAL A 18 17.24 9.37 37.25
CA VAL A 18 17.73 8.91 35.95
C VAL A 18 17.43 7.39 35.91
N ASN A 19 16.33 7.04 35.28
CA ASN A 19 16.09 5.64 34.92
C ASN A 19 17.17 5.22 33.93
N ALA A 20 18.25 4.67 34.43
CA ALA A 20 19.27 4.04 33.56
C ALA A 20 18.61 2.88 32.82
N GLU A 21 18.38 3.05 31.53
CA GLU A 21 17.93 1.94 30.71
C GLU A 21 18.97 0.82 30.77
N THR A 22 18.51 -0.40 31.01
CA THR A 22 19.40 -1.54 30.94
C THR A 22 19.90 -1.73 29.51
N PHE A 23 21.11 -2.23 29.32
CA PHE A 23 21.67 -2.52 28.00
C PHE A 23 20.71 -3.36 27.15
N SER A 24 20.04 -4.33 27.75
CA SER A 24 19.02 -5.15 27.09
C SER A 24 17.81 -4.34 26.61
N SER A 25 17.35 -3.36 27.40
CA SER A 25 16.27 -2.45 27.01
C SER A 25 16.67 -1.55 25.84
N ALA A 26 17.86 -0.97 25.91
CA ALA A 26 18.40 -0.12 24.84
C ALA A 26 18.56 -0.92 23.53
N LEU A 27 19.09 -2.13 23.60
CA LEU A 27 19.25 -3.01 22.45
C LEU A 27 17.87 -3.40 21.86
N SER A 28 16.90 -3.74 22.69
CA SER A 28 15.54 -4.05 22.25
C SER A 28 14.88 -2.85 21.56
N LYS A 29 15.08 -1.63 22.08
CA LYS A 29 14.57 -0.41 21.42
C LYS A 29 15.26 -0.15 20.09
N ALA A 30 16.59 -0.30 20.04
CA ALA A 30 17.34 -0.14 18.79
C ALA A 30 16.85 -1.14 17.74
N TYR A 31 16.67 -2.40 18.08
CA TYR A 31 16.17 -3.44 17.20
C TYR A 31 14.72 -3.15 16.68
N LYS A 32 13.85 -2.71 17.59
CA LYS A 32 12.45 -2.39 17.24
C LYS A 32 12.34 -1.13 16.37
N ASN A 33 13.22 -0.14 16.60
CA ASN A 33 13.19 1.14 15.91
C ASN A 33 14.15 1.23 14.73
N ASN A 34 14.86 0.14 14.41
CA ASN A 34 15.72 0.09 13.24
C ASN A 34 14.88 0.19 11.97
N SER A 35 15.04 1.30 11.23
CA SER A 35 14.27 1.57 10.02
C SER A 35 14.52 0.55 8.92
N GLU A 36 15.73 0.01 8.84
CA GLU A 36 16.13 -0.97 7.84
C GLU A 36 15.49 -2.34 8.10
N LEU A 37 15.50 -2.79 9.36
CA LEU A 37 14.80 -4.02 9.74
C LEU A 37 13.28 -3.87 9.61
N ASN A 38 12.74 -2.70 9.91
CA ASN A 38 11.32 -2.44 9.73
C ASN A 38 10.92 -2.46 8.26
N ALA A 39 11.77 -1.90 7.37
CA ALA A 39 11.55 -1.99 5.93
C ALA A 39 11.55 -3.45 5.43
N GLU A 40 12.48 -4.30 5.92
CA GLU A 40 12.48 -5.71 5.55
C GLU A 40 11.27 -6.49 6.11
N ARG A 41 10.76 -6.11 7.29
CA ARG A 41 9.51 -6.67 7.82
C ARG A 41 8.31 -6.31 6.93
N GLU A 42 8.25 -5.05 6.46
CA GLU A 42 7.20 -4.63 5.53
C GLU A 42 7.34 -5.31 4.17
N ASN A 43 8.54 -5.65 3.71
CA ASN A 43 8.74 -6.44 2.49
C ASN A 43 8.11 -7.84 2.58
N ILE A 44 8.04 -8.44 3.78
CA ILE A 44 7.28 -9.68 3.99
C ILE A 44 5.78 -9.43 3.77
N ASN A 45 5.24 -8.36 4.36
CA ASN A 45 3.83 -8.00 4.17
C ASN A 45 3.50 -7.75 2.69
N VAL A 46 4.40 -7.07 1.94
CA VAL A 46 4.25 -6.87 0.49
C VAL A 46 4.18 -8.24 -0.22
N SER A 47 5.11 -9.15 0.08
CA SER A 47 5.12 -10.49 -0.53
C SER A 47 3.86 -11.31 -0.20
N GLU A 48 3.29 -11.13 0.99
CA GLU A 48 2.00 -11.75 1.37
C GLU A 48 0.84 -11.16 0.56
N GLN A 49 0.85 -9.85 0.30
CA GLN A 49 -0.15 -9.22 -0.57
C GLN A 49 -0.01 -9.65 -2.04
N ASP A 50 1.22 -9.82 -2.55
CA ASP A 50 1.45 -10.37 -3.88
C ASP A 50 0.85 -11.78 -4.03
N LEU A 51 0.96 -12.61 -2.99
CA LEU A 51 0.30 -13.90 -2.94
C LEU A 51 -1.24 -13.75 -2.97
N ASN A 52 -1.80 -12.78 -2.26
CA ASN A 52 -3.24 -12.52 -2.26
C ASN A 52 -3.71 -12.01 -3.63
N ILE A 53 -2.93 -11.18 -4.31
CA ILE A 53 -3.19 -10.74 -5.69
C ILE A 53 -3.19 -11.95 -6.63
N ALA A 54 -2.20 -12.83 -6.51
CA ALA A 54 -2.16 -14.06 -7.31
C ALA A 54 -3.38 -14.97 -7.06
N ARG A 55 -3.87 -15.06 -5.83
CA ARG A 55 -5.14 -15.74 -5.50
C ARG A 55 -6.34 -15.04 -6.12
N GLY A 56 -6.34 -13.71 -6.11
CA GLY A 56 -7.40 -12.88 -6.71
C GLY A 56 -7.58 -13.14 -8.21
N SER A 57 -6.52 -13.55 -8.92
CA SER A 57 -6.61 -13.90 -10.34
C SER A 57 -7.53 -15.09 -10.65
N TYR A 58 -7.89 -15.89 -9.65
CA TYR A 58 -8.88 -16.97 -9.76
C TYR A 58 -10.34 -16.48 -9.66
N LEU A 59 -10.55 -15.23 -9.28
CA LEU A 59 -11.88 -14.64 -9.16
C LEU A 59 -12.34 -14.01 -10.48
N PRO A 60 -13.67 -13.87 -10.70
CA PRO A 60 -14.17 -13.12 -11.85
C PRO A 60 -13.81 -11.65 -11.75
N THR A 61 -13.51 -11.05 -12.91
CA THR A 61 -13.31 -9.61 -13.04
C THR A 61 -14.61 -8.97 -13.48
N ILE A 62 -15.05 -7.95 -12.77
CA ILE A 62 -16.22 -7.13 -13.10
C ILE A 62 -15.72 -5.79 -13.61
N THR A 63 -16.04 -5.46 -14.85
CA THR A 63 -15.67 -4.19 -15.48
C THR A 63 -16.93 -3.38 -15.74
N LEU A 64 -16.95 -2.12 -15.29
CA LEU A 64 -17.97 -1.14 -15.63
C LEU A 64 -17.35 -0.13 -16.57
N GLU A 65 -17.96 0.06 -17.73
CA GLU A 65 -17.54 1.07 -18.70
C GLU A 65 -18.68 2.02 -18.99
N GLY A 66 -18.36 3.30 -19.09
CA GLY A 66 -19.27 4.34 -19.51
C GLY A 66 -18.58 5.26 -20.50
N THR A 67 -19.14 5.38 -21.70
CA THR A 67 -18.69 6.32 -22.70
C THR A 67 -19.81 7.30 -23.01
N GLU A 68 -19.44 8.57 -23.05
CA GLU A 68 -20.30 9.65 -23.52
C GLU A 68 -19.50 10.39 -24.59
N SER A 69 -20.09 10.51 -25.77
CA SER A 69 -19.47 11.24 -26.86
C SER A 69 -20.46 12.23 -27.46
N GLN A 70 -19.95 13.37 -27.84
CA GLN A 70 -20.70 14.38 -28.59
C GLN A 70 -20.28 14.28 -30.06
N GLU A 71 -21.23 14.03 -30.95
CA GLU A 71 -20.99 13.92 -32.37
C GLU A 71 -21.66 15.07 -33.10
N ASP A 72 -20.85 15.87 -33.77
CA ASP A 72 -21.33 16.95 -34.67
C ASP A 72 -21.37 16.43 -36.12
N THR A 73 -22.58 16.12 -36.60
CA THR A 73 -22.81 15.50 -37.92
C THR A 73 -23.09 16.54 -39.03
N THR A 74 -22.83 17.82 -38.81
CA THR A 74 -23.14 18.90 -39.79
C THR A 74 -22.44 18.74 -41.14
N LYS A 75 -21.52 17.83 -41.30
CA LYS A 75 -20.74 17.56 -42.52
C LYS A 75 -21.04 16.25 -43.22
N LEU A 76 -22.03 15.48 -42.75
CA LEU A 76 -22.37 14.22 -43.38
C LEU A 76 -23.25 14.47 -44.63
N THR A 77 -22.86 13.86 -45.73
CA THR A 77 -23.67 13.73 -46.93
C THR A 77 -23.92 12.26 -47.22
N ASN A 78 -25.13 11.94 -47.65
CA ASN A 78 -25.45 10.59 -48.12
C ASN A 78 -24.65 10.28 -49.38
N GLN A 79 -24.49 9.00 -49.67
CA GLN A 79 -23.75 8.51 -50.85
C GLN A 79 -24.35 8.99 -52.21
N ASP A 80 -25.64 9.41 -52.22
CA ASP A 80 -26.34 10.00 -53.33
C ASP A 80 -26.18 11.51 -53.48
N GLY A 81 -25.38 12.15 -52.60
CA GLY A 81 -25.14 13.58 -52.54
C GLY A 81 -26.21 14.39 -51.84
N SER A 82 -27.24 13.77 -51.30
CA SER A 82 -28.23 14.46 -50.46
C SER A 82 -27.69 14.76 -49.06
N ASN A 83 -28.19 15.82 -48.43
CA ASN A 83 -27.85 16.08 -47.05
C ASN A 83 -28.43 14.96 -46.15
N ALA A 84 -27.56 14.39 -45.34
CA ALA A 84 -27.99 13.44 -44.28
C ALA A 84 -28.98 14.14 -43.37
N SER A 85 -29.99 13.41 -42.89
CA SER A 85 -30.85 13.88 -41.82
C SER A 85 -29.99 13.97 -40.57
N ILE A 86 -29.66 15.19 -40.18
CA ILE A 86 -28.82 15.51 -39.04
C ILE A 86 -29.69 15.35 -37.80
N SER A 87 -29.39 14.37 -37.00
CA SER A 87 -29.80 14.35 -35.61
C SER A 87 -28.52 14.51 -34.79
N ASP A 88 -28.43 15.53 -33.96
CA ASP A 88 -27.39 15.60 -32.95
C ASP A 88 -27.60 14.39 -32.06
N VAL A 89 -26.71 13.44 -32.19
CA VAL A 89 -26.76 12.21 -31.42
C VAL A 89 -25.61 12.28 -30.46
N ASP A 90 -25.92 12.48 -29.20
CA ASP A 90 -24.94 12.30 -28.11
C ASP A 90 -25.00 10.84 -27.65
N PRO A 91 -24.26 9.93 -28.29
CA PRO A 91 -24.34 8.53 -27.94
C PRO A 91 -23.72 8.30 -26.55
N SER A 92 -24.52 7.77 -25.67
CA SER A 92 -24.11 7.34 -24.34
C SER A 92 -24.19 5.81 -24.25
N THR A 93 -23.07 5.19 -23.97
CA THR A 93 -23.02 3.73 -23.78
C THR A 93 -22.57 3.41 -22.39
N ARG A 94 -23.29 2.51 -21.73
CA ARG A 94 -22.95 1.97 -20.42
C ARG A 94 -22.96 0.47 -20.51
N SER A 95 -21.84 -0.16 -20.13
CA SER A 95 -21.70 -1.60 -20.14
C SER A 95 -21.19 -2.13 -18.81
N VAL A 96 -21.67 -3.31 -18.45
CA VAL A 96 -21.16 -4.10 -17.32
C VAL A 96 -20.74 -5.44 -17.91
N SER A 97 -19.47 -5.76 -17.76
CA SER A 97 -18.94 -7.05 -18.21
C SER A 97 -18.40 -7.85 -17.04
N ILE A 98 -18.64 -9.16 -17.06
CA ILE A 98 -18.10 -10.11 -16.09
C ILE A 98 -17.25 -11.10 -16.87
N THR A 99 -15.96 -11.15 -16.57
CA THR A 99 -15.03 -12.05 -17.25
C THR A 99 -14.42 -13.02 -16.25
N GLN A 100 -14.53 -14.31 -16.53
CA GLN A 100 -13.93 -15.38 -15.73
C GLN A 100 -13.05 -16.25 -16.63
N THR A 101 -11.75 -16.29 -16.36
CA THR A 101 -10.85 -17.22 -17.02
C THR A 101 -11.01 -18.61 -16.38
N LEU A 102 -11.45 -19.58 -17.15
CA LEU A 102 -11.70 -20.94 -16.65
C LEU A 102 -10.43 -21.79 -16.62
N ILE A 103 -9.57 -21.67 -17.64
CA ILE A 103 -8.34 -22.44 -17.77
C ILE A 103 -7.18 -21.49 -18.04
N ASP A 104 -6.18 -21.55 -17.15
CA ASP A 104 -4.92 -20.85 -17.28
C ASP A 104 -3.83 -21.65 -16.55
N PHE A 105 -2.94 -22.24 -17.32
CA PHE A 105 -1.86 -23.08 -16.78
C PHE A 105 -0.78 -22.27 -16.06
N GLY A 106 -0.68 -20.95 -16.32
CA GLY A 106 0.30 -20.06 -15.69
C GLY A 106 -0.03 -19.73 -14.22
N ARG A 107 -1.32 -19.70 -13.86
CA ARG A 107 -1.78 -19.29 -12.52
C ARG A 107 -1.21 -20.14 -11.40
N GLY A 108 -1.10 -21.44 -11.61
CA GLY A 108 -0.52 -22.36 -10.62
C GLY A 108 0.95 -22.06 -10.37
N ALA A 109 1.71 -21.75 -11.41
CA ALA A 109 3.12 -21.37 -11.31
C ALA A 109 3.29 -20.01 -10.64
N ASP A 110 2.46 -19.03 -10.97
CA ASP A 110 2.47 -17.71 -10.33
C ASP A 110 2.14 -17.79 -8.84
N LEU A 111 1.17 -18.60 -8.47
CA LEU A 111 0.83 -18.84 -7.06
C LEU A 111 2.01 -19.48 -6.29
N ALA A 112 2.66 -20.48 -6.90
CA ALA A 112 3.84 -21.13 -6.31
C ALA A 112 5.02 -20.15 -6.19
N LYS A 113 5.27 -19.33 -7.21
CA LYS A 113 6.30 -18.28 -7.22
C LYS A 113 6.09 -17.28 -6.08
N ASN A 114 4.88 -16.74 -5.93
CA ASN A 114 4.57 -15.77 -4.89
C ASN A 114 4.66 -16.39 -3.48
N LYS A 115 4.30 -17.67 -3.33
CA LYS A 115 4.48 -18.39 -2.07
C LYS A 115 5.96 -18.50 -1.68
N ILE A 116 6.84 -18.85 -2.64
CA ILE A 116 8.29 -18.89 -2.43
C ILE A 116 8.85 -17.48 -2.19
N GLY A 117 8.24 -16.45 -2.79
CA GLY A 117 8.59 -15.05 -2.57
C GLY A 117 8.52 -14.63 -1.10
N ILE A 118 7.53 -15.12 -0.36
CA ILE A 118 7.42 -14.88 1.09
C ILE A 118 8.60 -15.50 1.84
N ASP A 119 8.97 -16.73 1.50
CA ASP A 119 10.10 -17.42 2.16
C ASP A 119 11.42 -16.70 1.85
N LEU A 120 11.58 -16.19 0.63
CA LEU A 120 12.72 -15.36 0.25
C LEU A 120 12.78 -14.05 1.06
N ALA A 121 11.64 -13.36 1.24
CA ALA A 121 11.57 -12.14 2.03
C ALA A 121 11.94 -12.41 3.50
N LYS A 122 11.46 -13.50 4.08
CA LYS A 122 11.85 -13.94 5.45
C LYS A 122 13.34 -14.23 5.56
N ALA A 123 13.93 -14.90 4.57
CA ALA A 123 15.36 -15.18 4.54
C ALA A 123 16.21 -13.88 4.45
N LYS A 124 15.73 -12.88 3.69
CA LYS A 124 16.38 -11.56 3.60
C LYS A 124 16.35 -10.83 4.94
N LEU A 125 15.19 -10.82 5.63
CA LEU A 125 15.08 -10.25 6.97
C LEU A 125 16.06 -10.92 7.93
N LEU A 126 16.09 -12.26 7.96
CA LEU A 126 16.99 -13.02 8.84
C LEU A 126 18.46 -12.70 8.55
N LYS A 127 18.84 -12.59 7.27
CA LYS A 127 20.18 -12.14 6.89
C LYS A 127 20.48 -10.76 7.44
N LYS A 128 19.53 -9.81 7.30
CA LYS A 128 19.71 -8.43 7.75
C LYS A 128 19.78 -8.30 9.27
N GLU A 129 19.21 -9.23 10.01
CA GLU A 129 19.34 -9.33 11.47
C GLU A 129 20.72 -9.85 11.93
N GLN A 130 21.47 -10.46 11.03
CA GLN A 130 22.79 -11.02 11.31
C GLN A 130 23.94 -10.10 10.87
N ASP A 131 23.67 -9.14 9.98
CA ASP A 131 24.64 -8.14 9.51
C ASP A 131 24.75 -6.95 10.50
#